data_a28c53197b2b0a075bf1329067bfef30
#
_entry.id   a28c53197b2b0a075bf1329067bfef30
#
_cell.length_a   1.000
_cell.length_b   1.000
_cell.length_c   1.000
_cell.angle_alpha   90.00
_cell.angle_beta   90.00
_cell.angle_gamma   90.00
#
_symmetry.space_group_name_H-M   'P 1'
#
loop_
_entity.id
_entity.type
_entity.pdbx_description
1 polymer ?
#
loop_
_entity_poly.entity_id
_entity_poly.type
_entity_poly.pdbx_seq_one_letter_code
_entity_poly.pdbx_strand_id
1 'polypeptide(L)'
;MGHFRLVYQDYHLDLPIEEPRITLRASSGSSPGKELEDDVVLDLEVKSPKFFFDPNNDPEDDVAQWLNPGLDTQWLKIPLKHFENGDYRSLQKIRVDFQGEGTRNALTGEDWWEAPGLITTYSDEFFTRAVISMNYDGDGRFSVHLSGATQFDTAFDIAFSAPLTVKLVGYRKTATADELLSWFDRFLSKEDFNLTPTQRGEDLYLDGAAKAGR
;
A
#
# COMPACT_ATOMS: atom_id res chain seq x y z
N MET A 1 16.91 -5.15 -7.65
CA MET A 1 17.26 -5.30 -6.23
C MET A 1 16.65 -4.12 -5.50
N GLY A 2 15.88 -4.32 -4.44
CA GLY A 2 15.21 -3.22 -3.73
C GLY A 2 16.17 -2.51 -2.77
N HIS A 3 15.77 -1.33 -2.32
CA HIS A 3 16.43 -0.59 -1.24
C HIS A 3 15.38 0.10 -0.36
N PHE A 4 15.71 0.27 0.91
CA PHE A 4 14.96 1.05 1.88
C PHE A 4 15.92 2.01 2.56
N ARG A 5 15.91 3.25 2.12
CA ARG A 5 16.80 4.30 2.61
C ARG A 5 16.02 5.36 3.36
N LEU A 6 16.54 5.74 4.52
CA LEU A 6 16.01 6.84 5.33
C LEU A 6 17.14 7.83 5.64
N VAL A 7 16.77 9.10 5.79
CA VAL A 7 17.59 10.09 6.49
C VAL A 7 16.84 10.40 7.78
N TYR A 8 17.31 9.81 8.86
CA TYR A 8 16.70 9.89 10.18
C TYR A 8 17.65 10.66 11.11
N GLN A 9 17.21 11.78 11.69
CA GLN A 9 18.04 12.65 12.54
C GLN A 9 19.43 12.94 11.93
N ASP A 10 19.48 13.32 10.64
CA ASP A 10 20.68 13.56 9.84
C ASP A 10 21.57 12.34 9.55
N TYR A 11 21.18 11.13 9.99
CA TYR A 11 21.90 9.89 9.69
C TYR A 11 21.28 9.17 8.48
N HIS A 12 22.15 8.75 7.56
CA HIS A 12 21.75 7.97 6.40
C HIS A 12 21.69 6.48 6.76
N LEU A 13 20.51 5.91 6.69
CA LEU A 13 20.26 4.49 6.96
C LEU A 13 19.95 3.77 5.63
N ASP A 14 20.69 2.71 5.32
CA ASP A 14 20.40 1.79 4.22
C ASP A 14 19.95 0.45 4.84
N LEU A 15 18.65 0.19 4.78
CA LEU A 15 17.98 -0.83 5.55
C LEU A 15 17.63 -2.04 4.68
N PRO A 16 17.75 -3.26 5.19
CA PRO A 16 17.27 -4.45 4.50
C PRO A 16 15.74 -4.41 4.38
N ILE A 17 15.22 -4.95 3.28
CA ILE A 17 13.79 -5.10 3.04
C ILE A 17 13.35 -6.51 3.44
N GLU A 18 12.32 -6.57 4.25
CA GLU A 18 11.62 -7.80 4.61
C GLU A 18 10.15 -7.73 4.19
N GLU A 19 9.62 -8.86 3.71
CA GLU A 19 8.20 -9.08 3.40
C GLU A 19 7.53 -7.93 2.60
N PRO A 20 8.10 -7.46 1.47
CA PRO A 20 7.45 -6.41 0.69
C PRO A 20 6.10 -6.90 0.15
N ARG A 21 5.05 -6.08 0.26
CA ARG A 21 3.70 -6.41 -0.15
C ARG A 21 3.09 -5.32 -1.00
N ILE A 22 2.31 -5.73 -2.00
CA ILE A 22 1.46 -4.87 -2.81
C ILE A 22 0.06 -5.48 -2.77
N THR A 23 -0.90 -4.80 -2.16
CA THR A 23 -2.25 -5.33 -1.97
C THR A 23 -3.29 -4.32 -2.41
N LEU A 24 -4.22 -4.73 -3.27
CA LEU A 24 -5.46 -3.99 -3.49
C LEU A 24 -6.48 -4.44 -2.46
N ARG A 25 -6.90 -3.51 -1.62
CA ARG A 25 -7.96 -3.74 -0.63
C ARG A 25 -9.24 -3.04 -1.02
N ALA A 26 -10.35 -3.72 -0.78
CA ALA A 26 -11.64 -3.10 -0.83
C ALA A 26 -12.58 -3.75 0.19
N SER A 27 -13.62 -3.01 0.59
CA SER A 27 -14.63 -3.49 1.51
C SER A 27 -16.02 -3.24 0.96
N SER A 28 -16.91 -4.22 1.13
CA SER A 28 -18.33 -3.95 0.94
C SER A 28 -18.79 -3.08 2.10
N GLY A 29 -19.34 -1.91 1.81
CA GLY A 29 -19.80 -0.97 2.84
C GLY A 29 -20.68 -1.63 3.91
N SER A 30 -20.51 -1.20 5.16
CA SER A 30 -21.16 -1.77 6.36
C SER A 30 -22.67 -1.53 6.45
N SER A 31 -23.29 -0.81 5.51
CA SER A 31 -24.71 -0.47 5.55
C SER A 31 -25.49 -1.11 4.40
N PRO A 32 -26.69 -1.68 4.67
CA PRO A 32 -27.58 -2.15 3.62
C PRO A 32 -27.94 -1.00 2.66
N GLY A 33 -27.70 -1.20 1.36
CA GLY A 33 -28.03 -0.22 0.31
C GLY A 33 -26.94 0.81 0.01
N LYS A 34 -25.79 0.85 0.70
CA LYS A 34 -24.63 1.56 0.19
C LYS A 34 -24.06 0.78 -0.99
N GLU A 35 -23.99 1.48 -2.12
CA GLU A 35 -23.20 1.02 -3.25
C GLU A 35 -21.75 0.83 -2.80
N LEU A 36 -21.06 -0.12 -3.42
CA LEU A 36 -19.63 -0.32 -3.24
C LEU A 36 -18.91 0.99 -3.56
N GLU A 37 -17.93 1.33 -2.75
CA GLU A 37 -17.08 2.49 -3.00
C GLU A 37 -16.53 2.42 -4.43
N ASP A 38 -16.48 3.57 -5.12
CA ASP A 38 -15.96 3.68 -6.49
C ASP A 38 -14.42 3.69 -6.53
N ASP A 39 -13.79 3.29 -5.42
CA ASP A 39 -12.35 3.18 -5.29
C ASP A 39 -11.92 1.94 -4.51
N VAL A 40 -10.65 1.58 -4.66
CA VAL A 40 -9.95 0.57 -3.87
C VAL A 40 -8.72 1.22 -3.23
N VAL A 41 -8.27 0.69 -2.11
CA VAL A 41 -7.03 1.13 -1.46
C VAL A 41 -5.87 0.30 -1.99
N LEU A 42 -4.82 0.97 -2.45
CA LEU A 42 -3.55 0.34 -2.78
C LEU A 42 -2.64 0.42 -1.56
N ASP A 43 -2.43 -0.73 -0.93
CA ASP A 43 -1.46 -0.86 0.15
C ASP A 43 -0.11 -1.25 -0.40
N LEU A 44 0.88 -0.44 -0.11
CA LEU A 44 2.29 -0.72 -0.30
C LEU A 44 2.92 -0.86 1.08
N GLU A 45 3.38 -2.04 1.40
CA GLU A 45 3.90 -2.37 2.73
C GLU A 45 5.32 -2.92 2.62
N VAL A 46 6.22 -2.37 3.42
CA VAL A 46 7.60 -2.83 3.54
C VAL A 46 8.00 -2.75 5.00
N LYS A 47 8.74 -3.75 5.48
CA LYS A 47 9.35 -3.76 6.81
C LYS A 47 10.85 -3.94 6.72
N SER A 48 11.55 -3.48 7.73
CA SER A 48 12.95 -3.79 7.99
C SER A 48 13.07 -4.43 9.39
N PRO A 49 14.07 -5.29 9.62
CA PRO A 49 14.30 -5.81 10.96
C PRO A 49 14.43 -4.70 11.98
N LYS A 50 13.89 -4.94 13.17
CA LYS A 50 14.12 -4.08 14.33
C LYS A 50 15.60 -4.08 14.70
N PHE A 51 16.19 -2.90 14.94
CA PHE A 51 17.57 -2.75 15.36
C PHE A 51 17.73 -1.64 16.40
N PHE A 52 18.83 -1.70 17.16
CA PHE A 52 19.21 -0.63 18.05
C PHE A 52 20.05 0.40 17.28
N PHE A 53 19.53 1.61 17.19
CA PHE A 53 20.20 2.75 16.58
C PHE A 53 21.04 3.44 17.64
N ASP A 54 22.35 3.43 17.46
CA ASP A 54 23.31 4.03 18.36
C ASP A 54 24.44 4.66 17.51
N PRO A 55 24.20 5.86 16.94
CA PRO A 55 25.12 6.46 16.00
C PRO A 55 26.42 6.95 16.63
N ASN A 56 26.43 7.18 17.94
CA ASN A 56 27.57 7.72 18.68
C ASN A 56 28.31 6.67 19.50
N ASN A 57 27.90 5.39 19.44
CA ASN A 57 28.39 4.31 20.29
C ASN A 57 28.25 4.61 21.79
N ASP A 58 27.16 5.31 22.14
CA ASP A 58 26.83 5.67 23.51
C ASP A 58 25.35 5.34 23.77
N PRO A 59 25.04 4.18 24.38
CA PRO A 59 23.66 3.78 24.65
C PRO A 59 22.89 4.70 25.61
N GLU A 60 23.58 5.60 26.31
CA GLU A 60 22.97 6.61 27.20
C GLU A 60 22.71 7.93 26.46
N ASP A 61 23.11 8.04 25.20
CA ASP A 61 22.79 9.19 24.34
C ASP A 61 21.28 9.25 24.05
N ASP A 62 20.74 10.46 24.13
CA ASP A 62 19.31 10.73 23.87
C ASP A 62 18.82 10.26 22.48
N VAL A 63 19.74 10.10 21.51
CA VAL A 63 19.43 9.60 20.17
C VAL A 63 19.49 8.08 20.05
N ALA A 64 20.08 7.39 21.03
CA ALA A 64 20.20 5.93 21.03
C ALA A 64 18.86 5.27 21.37
N GLN A 65 18.30 4.50 20.43
CA GLN A 65 16.96 3.92 20.61
C GLN A 65 16.71 2.72 19.68
N TRP A 66 15.69 1.94 20.03
CA TRP A 66 15.21 0.87 19.17
C TRP A 66 14.35 1.44 18.04
N LEU A 67 14.75 1.16 16.79
CA LEU A 67 13.96 1.47 15.60
C LEU A 67 13.30 0.21 15.03
N ASN A 68 12.10 0.38 14.48
CA ASN A 68 11.33 -0.65 13.79
C ASN A 68 10.85 -0.10 12.44
N PRO A 69 11.75 0.10 11.46
CA PRO A 69 11.41 0.82 10.25
C PRO A 69 10.40 0.06 9.38
N GLY A 70 9.43 0.81 8.88
CA GLY A 70 8.40 0.30 7.99
C GLY A 70 7.78 1.40 7.13
N LEU A 71 7.15 0.98 6.04
CA LEU A 71 6.33 1.80 5.15
C LEU A 71 4.93 1.20 5.10
N ASP A 72 3.91 2.05 5.10
CA ASP A 72 2.52 1.67 4.88
C ASP A 72 1.77 2.80 4.15
N THR A 73 1.02 2.46 3.07
CA THR A 73 0.22 3.41 2.29
C THR A 73 -1.29 3.16 2.41
N GLN A 74 -1.78 2.92 3.62
CA GLN A 74 -3.16 2.48 3.90
C GLN A 74 -4.29 3.41 3.40
N TRP A 75 -4.00 4.62 2.94
CA TRP A 75 -5.00 5.58 2.44
C TRP A 75 -4.84 5.93 0.96
N LEU A 76 -4.00 5.21 0.23
CA LEU A 76 -3.80 5.45 -1.19
C LEU A 76 -4.98 4.87 -2.00
N LYS A 77 -5.99 5.71 -2.26
CA LYS A 77 -7.18 5.34 -3.02
C LYS A 77 -6.95 5.37 -4.52
N ILE A 78 -7.36 4.30 -5.20
CA ILE A 78 -7.32 4.16 -6.66
C ILE A 78 -8.76 4.05 -7.16
N PRO A 79 -9.24 5.00 -7.97
CA PRO A 79 -10.58 4.93 -8.55
C PRO A 79 -10.76 3.70 -9.44
N LEU A 80 -11.91 3.03 -9.35
CA LEU A 80 -12.21 1.82 -10.16
C LEU A 80 -12.08 2.08 -11.66
N LYS A 81 -12.42 3.28 -12.13
CA LYS A 81 -12.22 3.70 -13.54
C LYS A 81 -10.77 3.63 -14.02
N HIS A 82 -9.79 3.52 -13.10
CA HIS A 82 -8.38 3.37 -13.46
C HIS A 82 -8.09 1.98 -14.05
N PHE A 83 -8.89 0.96 -13.69
CA PHE A 83 -8.76 -0.41 -14.19
C PHE A 83 -9.54 -0.59 -15.50
N GLU A 84 -9.09 0.04 -16.58
CA GLU A 84 -9.70 -0.07 -17.89
C GLU A 84 -9.81 -1.54 -18.31
N ASN A 85 -11.02 -1.99 -18.63
CA ASN A 85 -11.32 -3.38 -19.04
C ASN A 85 -10.93 -4.46 -18.01
N GLY A 86 -10.85 -4.10 -16.71
CA GLY A 86 -10.47 -5.03 -15.64
C GLY A 86 -9.00 -5.43 -15.64
N ASP A 87 -8.14 -4.68 -16.34
CA ASP A 87 -6.72 -4.97 -16.44
C ASP A 87 -5.94 -4.38 -15.24
N TYR A 88 -5.50 -5.23 -14.33
CA TYR A 88 -4.68 -4.83 -13.18
C TYR A 88 -3.31 -4.25 -13.58
N ARG A 89 -2.82 -4.51 -14.79
CA ARG A 89 -1.56 -3.96 -15.30
C ARG A 89 -1.63 -2.45 -15.49
N SER A 90 -2.83 -1.88 -15.53
CA SER A 90 -3.05 -0.44 -15.55
C SER A 90 -2.44 0.27 -14.33
N LEU A 91 -2.16 -0.45 -13.22
CA LEU A 91 -1.43 0.08 -12.06
C LEU A 91 -0.04 0.64 -12.43
N GLN A 92 0.60 0.16 -13.51
CA GLN A 92 1.86 0.74 -14.01
C GLN A 92 1.72 2.20 -14.48
N LYS A 93 0.50 2.69 -14.72
CA LYS A 93 0.24 4.09 -15.09
C LYS A 93 0.08 5.00 -13.87
N ILE A 94 0.08 4.41 -12.67
CA ILE A 94 -0.08 5.18 -11.44
C ILE A 94 1.18 5.99 -11.19
N ARG A 95 0.97 7.29 -11.02
CA ARG A 95 1.93 8.21 -10.46
C ARG A 95 1.21 9.12 -9.48
N VAL A 96 1.59 9.04 -8.24
CA VAL A 96 1.13 9.92 -7.17
C VAL A 96 2.18 10.98 -6.93
N ASP A 97 1.77 12.23 -6.87
CA ASP A 97 2.58 13.37 -6.44
C ASP A 97 1.80 14.07 -5.32
N PHE A 98 2.18 13.79 -4.09
CA PHE A 98 1.59 14.35 -2.89
C PHE A 98 2.46 15.47 -2.35
N GLN A 99 1.89 16.65 -2.14
CA GLN A 99 2.58 17.86 -1.67
C GLN A 99 1.91 18.45 -0.41
N GLY A 100 1.35 17.58 0.43
CA GLY A 100 0.63 17.94 1.65
C GLY A 100 -0.89 17.99 1.49
N GLU A 101 -1.57 18.10 2.61
CA GLU A 101 -3.03 18.20 2.66
C GLU A 101 -3.54 19.40 1.85
N GLY A 102 -4.72 19.25 1.26
CA GLY A 102 -5.35 20.26 0.41
C GLY A 102 -4.77 20.36 -1.01
N THR A 103 -3.73 19.58 -1.34
CA THR A 103 -3.26 19.50 -2.74
C THR A 103 -4.15 18.57 -3.57
N ARG A 104 -4.20 18.83 -4.88
CA ARG A 104 -5.05 18.07 -5.81
C ARG A 104 -4.53 16.65 -5.99
N ASN A 105 -5.38 15.65 -5.69
CA ASN A 105 -5.11 14.26 -6.02
C ASN A 105 -5.38 14.02 -7.51
N ALA A 106 -4.33 13.75 -8.27
CA ALA A 106 -4.44 13.52 -9.72
C ALA A 106 -5.21 12.25 -10.10
N LEU A 107 -5.33 11.26 -9.20
CA LEU A 107 -6.03 10.01 -9.44
C LEU A 107 -7.54 10.16 -9.26
N THR A 108 -7.96 10.78 -8.16
CA THR A 108 -9.38 10.95 -7.81
C THR A 108 -9.98 12.24 -8.33
N GLY A 109 -9.14 13.28 -8.52
CA GLY A 109 -9.58 14.64 -8.87
C GLY A 109 -10.07 15.44 -7.67
N GLU A 110 -9.97 14.92 -6.46
CA GLU A 110 -10.31 15.57 -5.19
C GLU A 110 -9.06 16.10 -4.49
N ASP A 111 -9.23 16.92 -3.47
CA ASP A 111 -8.10 17.33 -2.65
C ASP A 111 -7.71 16.21 -1.67
N TRP A 112 -6.41 16.10 -1.37
CA TRP A 112 -5.93 15.22 -0.33
C TRP A 112 -6.36 15.74 1.06
N TRP A 113 -7.16 14.96 1.77
CA TRP A 113 -7.57 15.24 3.15
C TRP A 113 -6.67 14.58 4.19
N GLU A 114 -5.94 13.55 3.76
CA GLU A 114 -5.02 12.77 4.58
C GLU A 114 -3.78 12.42 3.75
N ALA A 115 -2.66 12.22 4.42
CA ALA A 115 -1.45 11.72 3.76
C ALA A 115 -1.69 10.33 3.17
N PRO A 116 -1.17 10.00 1.97
CA PRO A 116 -1.36 8.69 1.35
C PRO A 116 -0.66 7.55 2.09
N GLY A 117 0.16 7.83 3.08
CA GLY A 117 0.87 6.82 3.86
C GLY A 117 1.79 7.42 4.91
N LEU A 118 2.55 6.55 5.53
CA LEU A 118 3.47 6.86 6.62
C LEU A 118 4.75 6.03 6.56
N ILE A 119 5.79 6.53 7.20
CA ILE A 119 6.97 5.76 7.61
C ILE A 119 6.88 5.52 9.11
N THR A 120 7.09 4.31 9.54
CA THR A 120 7.33 4.01 10.96
C THR A 120 8.83 3.96 11.18
N THR A 121 9.33 4.68 12.17
CA THR A 121 10.70 4.57 12.68
C THR A 121 10.65 4.13 14.14
N TYR A 122 10.63 5.07 15.05
CA TYR A 122 10.27 4.89 16.46
C TYR A 122 8.76 5.08 16.67
N SER A 123 8.16 6.00 15.93
CA SER A 123 6.72 6.31 15.88
C SER A 123 6.25 6.41 14.43
N ASP A 124 4.96 6.51 14.22
CA ASP A 124 4.36 6.72 12.92
C ASP A 124 4.56 8.17 12.47
N GLU A 125 5.11 8.33 11.28
CA GLU A 125 5.44 9.62 10.68
C GLU A 125 4.72 9.74 9.34
N PHE A 126 3.66 10.56 9.29
CA PHE A 126 2.88 10.76 8.07
C PHE A 126 3.66 11.51 6.99
N PHE A 127 3.42 11.18 5.73
CA PHE A 127 4.03 11.89 4.62
C PHE A 127 3.61 13.37 4.61
N THR A 128 4.57 14.26 4.39
CA THR A 128 4.33 15.66 4.04
C THR A 128 4.52 15.89 2.55
N ARG A 129 5.34 15.05 1.91
CA ARG A 129 5.47 14.96 0.46
C ARG A 129 5.84 13.54 0.07
N ALA A 130 5.29 13.08 -1.05
CA ALA A 130 5.64 11.76 -1.58
C ALA A 130 5.45 11.70 -3.09
N VAL A 131 6.38 11.05 -3.78
CA VAL A 131 6.21 10.61 -5.15
C VAL A 131 6.17 9.09 -5.16
N ILE A 132 5.09 8.50 -5.71
CA ILE A 132 4.91 7.06 -5.80
C ILE A 132 4.74 6.70 -7.26
N SER A 133 5.47 5.70 -7.72
CA SER A 133 5.35 5.15 -9.08
C SER A 133 5.44 3.64 -9.08
N MET A 134 4.80 3.02 -10.05
CA MET A 134 4.76 1.58 -10.24
C MET A 134 5.10 1.20 -11.68
N ASN A 135 5.78 0.06 -11.85
CA ASN A 135 6.02 -0.56 -13.15
C ASN A 135 5.62 -2.04 -13.08
N TYR A 136 4.99 -2.54 -14.13
CA TYR A 136 4.68 -3.96 -14.26
C TYR A 136 5.91 -4.74 -14.74
N ASP A 137 6.35 -5.72 -13.96
CA ASP A 137 7.56 -6.53 -14.23
C ASP A 137 7.25 -7.86 -14.93
N GLY A 138 5.97 -8.17 -15.15
CA GLY A 138 5.53 -9.50 -15.61
C GLY A 138 5.12 -10.41 -14.44
N ASP A 139 4.49 -11.54 -14.78
CA ASP A 139 4.10 -12.60 -13.83
C ASP A 139 3.32 -12.12 -12.59
N GLY A 140 2.45 -11.12 -12.79
CA GLY A 140 1.65 -10.54 -11.70
C GLY A 140 2.46 -9.73 -10.69
N ARG A 141 3.69 -9.35 -11.00
CA ARG A 141 4.59 -8.58 -10.13
C ARG A 141 4.70 -7.13 -10.57
N PHE A 142 4.96 -6.28 -9.59
CA PHE A 142 5.26 -4.87 -9.83
C PHE A 142 6.52 -4.46 -9.07
N SER A 143 7.31 -3.59 -9.72
CA SER A 143 8.30 -2.76 -9.05
C SER A 143 7.67 -1.46 -8.63
N VAL A 144 7.95 -1.06 -7.39
CA VAL A 144 7.44 0.17 -6.77
C VAL A 144 8.62 1.04 -6.38
N HIS A 145 8.48 2.34 -6.60
CA HIS A 145 9.41 3.34 -6.11
C HIS A 145 8.64 4.46 -5.41
N LEU A 146 9.06 4.75 -4.18
CA LEU A 146 8.53 5.83 -3.35
C LEU A 146 9.68 6.70 -2.87
N SER A 147 9.51 8.01 -2.93
CA SER A 147 10.45 8.96 -2.32
C SER A 147 9.72 10.16 -1.76
N GLY A 148 10.25 10.76 -0.71
CA GLY A 148 9.59 11.90 -0.08
C GLY A 148 10.16 12.28 1.27
N ALA A 149 9.31 12.87 2.10
CA ALA A 149 9.62 13.22 3.48
C ALA A 149 8.37 13.13 4.37
N THR A 150 8.60 12.98 5.66
CA THR A 150 7.57 12.91 6.70
C THR A 150 7.42 14.25 7.44
N GLN A 151 6.46 14.30 8.37
CA GLN A 151 6.22 15.44 9.25
C GLN A 151 7.36 15.74 10.24
N PHE A 152 8.28 14.80 10.43
CA PHE A 152 9.48 14.97 11.26
C PHE A 152 10.75 15.09 10.40
N ASP A 153 10.60 15.50 9.13
CA ASP A 153 11.66 15.67 8.17
C ASP A 153 12.49 14.41 7.85
N THR A 154 12.01 13.22 8.23
CA THR A 154 12.61 11.96 7.78
C THR A 154 12.45 11.83 6.28
N ALA A 155 13.53 11.99 5.53
CA ALA A 155 13.52 11.75 4.09
C ALA A 155 13.60 10.24 3.81
N PHE A 156 12.88 9.79 2.79
CA PHE A 156 12.86 8.38 2.40
C PHE A 156 13.02 8.20 0.88
N ASP A 157 13.67 7.09 0.52
CA ASP A 157 13.83 6.59 -0.85
C ASP A 157 13.74 5.07 -0.81
N ILE A 158 12.61 4.52 -1.26
CA ILE A 158 12.27 3.10 -1.10
C ILE A 158 11.91 2.52 -2.46
N ALA A 159 12.58 1.42 -2.84
CA ALA A 159 12.23 0.66 -4.03
C ALA A 159 12.17 -0.83 -3.71
N PHE A 160 11.14 -1.50 -4.19
CA PHE A 160 10.96 -2.94 -4.03
C PHE A 160 10.14 -3.55 -5.16
N SER A 161 10.12 -4.87 -5.26
CA SER A 161 9.24 -5.60 -6.16
C SER A 161 8.52 -6.71 -5.40
N ALA A 162 7.21 -6.81 -5.61
CA ALA A 162 6.37 -7.83 -5.00
C ALA A 162 5.26 -8.29 -5.96
N PRO A 163 4.70 -9.49 -5.77
CA PRO A 163 3.50 -9.90 -6.46
C PRO A 163 2.31 -9.06 -6.01
N LEU A 164 1.40 -8.75 -6.94
CA LEU A 164 0.14 -8.12 -6.60
C LEU A 164 -0.78 -9.13 -5.92
N THR A 165 -1.28 -8.76 -4.76
CA THR A 165 -2.33 -9.47 -4.04
C THR A 165 -3.60 -8.63 -3.98
N VAL A 166 -4.72 -9.29 -3.74
CA VAL A 166 -6.02 -8.63 -3.54
C VAL A 166 -6.65 -9.16 -2.27
N LYS A 167 -7.36 -8.27 -1.56
CA LYS A 167 -8.09 -8.59 -0.36
C LYS A 167 -9.42 -7.84 -0.34
N LEU A 168 -10.51 -8.57 -0.52
CA LEU A 168 -11.84 -8.03 -0.41
C LEU A 168 -12.47 -8.48 0.91
N VAL A 169 -13.21 -7.61 1.55
CA VAL A 169 -13.88 -7.88 2.82
C VAL A 169 -15.36 -7.67 2.68
N GLY A 170 -16.14 -8.72 2.88
CA GLY A 170 -17.59 -8.66 3.02
C GLY A 170 -17.98 -8.56 4.48
N TYR A 171 -18.36 -7.37 4.94
CA TYR A 171 -18.73 -7.11 6.35
C TYR A 171 -20.12 -7.61 6.74
N ARG A 172 -20.74 -8.47 5.98
CA ARG A 172 -22.08 -8.93 6.30
C ARG A 172 -22.08 -10.41 6.63
N LYS A 173 -22.80 -10.77 7.68
CA LYS A 173 -23.18 -12.19 7.98
C LYS A 173 -23.85 -12.90 6.81
N THR A 174 -24.28 -12.18 5.79
CA THR A 174 -25.02 -12.68 4.63
C THR A 174 -24.28 -12.57 3.31
N ALA A 175 -23.02 -12.04 3.29
CA ALA A 175 -22.24 -12.00 2.07
C ALA A 175 -21.87 -13.41 1.63
N THR A 176 -22.13 -13.75 0.38
CA THR A 176 -21.75 -15.01 -0.23
C THR A 176 -20.47 -14.88 -1.04
N ALA A 177 -19.78 -15.99 -1.28
CA ALA A 177 -18.59 -16.00 -2.13
C ALA A 177 -18.92 -15.52 -3.56
N ASP A 178 -20.10 -15.87 -4.08
CA ASP A 178 -20.53 -15.45 -5.43
C ASP A 178 -20.78 -13.95 -5.52
N GLU A 179 -21.32 -13.33 -4.46
CA GLU A 179 -21.47 -11.86 -4.40
C GLU A 179 -20.14 -11.17 -4.40
N LEU A 180 -19.15 -11.62 -3.61
CA LEU A 180 -17.79 -11.06 -3.61
C LEU A 180 -17.09 -11.26 -4.96
N LEU A 181 -17.23 -12.43 -5.58
CA LEU A 181 -16.67 -12.69 -6.92
C LEU A 181 -17.34 -11.82 -8.00
N SER A 182 -18.65 -11.66 -7.95
CA SER A 182 -19.38 -10.77 -8.86
C SER A 182 -18.97 -9.31 -8.69
N TRP A 183 -18.73 -8.87 -7.44
CA TRP A 183 -18.25 -7.54 -7.18
C TRP A 183 -16.81 -7.36 -7.65
N PHE A 184 -15.92 -8.33 -7.44
CA PHE A 184 -14.53 -8.31 -7.95
C PHE A 184 -14.49 -8.15 -9.47
N ASP A 185 -15.33 -8.88 -10.20
CA ASP A 185 -15.43 -8.85 -11.67
C ASP A 185 -15.89 -7.48 -12.23
N ARG A 186 -16.39 -6.58 -11.39
CA ARG A 186 -16.76 -5.21 -11.82
C ARG A 186 -15.55 -4.31 -12.07
N PHE A 187 -14.40 -4.61 -11.48
CA PHE A 187 -13.20 -3.77 -11.61
C PHE A 187 -11.94 -4.52 -12.05
N LEU A 188 -11.83 -5.82 -11.76
CA LEU A 188 -10.71 -6.66 -12.19
C LEU A 188 -11.22 -7.99 -12.73
N SER A 189 -10.57 -8.51 -13.77
CA SER A 189 -10.88 -9.82 -14.31
C SER A 189 -10.52 -10.92 -13.32
N LYS A 190 -11.50 -11.67 -12.81
CA LYS A 190 -11.26 -12.81 -11.91
C LYS A 190 -10.41 -13.91 -12.53
N GLU A 191 -10.37 -13.97 -13.86
CA GLU A 191 -9.55 -14.95 -14.57
C GLU A 191 -8.05 -14.71 -14.42
N ASP A 192 -7.66 -13.48 -14.09
CA ASP A 192 -6.26 -13.10 -13.90
C ASP A 192 -5.75 -13.36 -12.47
N PHE A 193 -6.61 -13.83 -11.57
CA PHE A 193 -6.28 -14.07 -10.16
C PHE A 193 -6.58 -15.49 -9.70
N ASN A 194 -5.79 -15.96 -8.73
CA ASN A 194 -6.11 -17.15 -7.94
C ASN A 194 -6.87 -16.68 -6.69
N LEU A 195 -8.20 -16.72 -6.75
CA LEU A 195 -9.07 -16.21 -5.70
C LEU A 195 -9.53 -17.33 -4.76
N THR A 196 -9.48 -17.08 -3.46
CA THR A 196 -9.88 -18.03 -2.42
C THR A 196 -10.81 -17.35 -1.41
N PRO A 197 -12.08 -17.75 -1.33
CA PRO A 197 -12.98 -17.31 -0.27
C PRO A 197 -12.54 -17.90 1.08
N THR A 198 -12.46 -17.06 2.12
CA THR A 198 -12.04 -17.45 3.47
C THR A 198 -12.95 -16.82 4.50
N GLN A 199 -13.56 -17.64 5.37
CA GLN A 199 -14.34 -17.12 6.50
C GLN A 199 -13.43 -16.83 7.68
N ARG A 200 -13.51 -15.60 8.23
CA ARG A 200 -12.78 -15.19 9.44
C ARG A 200 -13.76 -14.50 10.41
N GLY A 201 -14.16 -15.23 11.44
CA GLY A 201 -15.23 -14.78 12.33
C GLY A 201 -16.56 -14.69 11.59
N GLU A 202 -17.21 -13.52 11.64
CA GLU A 202 -18.48 -13.26 10.95
C GLU A 202 -18.28 -12.71 9.52
N ASP A 203 -17.05 -12.33 9.15
CA ASP A 203 -16.74 -11.72 7.87
C ASP A 203 -16.24 -12.76 6.85
N LEU A 204 -16.66 -12.59 5.61
CA LEU A 204 -16.16 -13.32 4.47
C LEU A 204 -15.13 -12.50 3.71
N TYR A 205 -13.97 -13.08 3.51
CA TYR A 205 -12.87 -12.50 2.75
C TYR A 205 -12.73 -13.20 1.41
N LEU A 206 -12.34 -12.46 0.38
CA LEU A 206 -11.83 -12.99 -0.87
C LEU A 206 -10.38 -12.57 -0.98
N ASP A 207 -9.49 -13.49 -0.67
CA ASP A 207 -8.04 -13.29 -0.79
C ASP A 207 -7.56 -13.84 -2.14
N GLY A 208 -6.57 -13.21 -2.77
CA GLY A 208 -6.03 -13.70 -4.02
C GLY A 208 -4.69 -13.10 -4.40
N ALA A 209 -4.07 -13.71 -5.40
CA ALA A 209 -2.85 -13.22 -6.02
C ALA A 209 -2.97 -13.26 -7.55
N ALA A 210 -2.36 -12.30 -8.22
CA ALA A 210 -2.26 -12.29 -9.66
C ALA A 210 -1.53 -13.54 -10.17
N LYS A 211 -2.04 -14.14 -11.25
CA LYS A 211 -1.45 -15.32 -11.86
C LYS A 211 -0.15 -14.99 -12.59
N ALA A 212 0.85 -15.85 -12.44
CA ALA A 212 2.04 -15.79 -13.27
C ALA A 212 1.72 -16.23 -14.72
N GLY A 213 2.45 -15.68 -15.68
CA GLY A 213 2.43 -16.15 -17.08
C GLY A 213 1.28 -15.63 -17.94
N ARG A 214 0.65 -14.50 -17.56
CA ARG A 214 -0.32 -13.78 -18.42
C ARG A 214 0.09 -12.35 -18.76
#